data_04a79e0584fc090317dfe41b9c6aaf35
#
_entry.id   04a79e0584fc090317dfe41b9c6aaf35
#
_cell.length_a   1.000
_cell.length_b   1.000
_cell.length_c   1.000
_cell.angle_alpha   90.00
_cell.angle_beta   90.00
_cell.angle_gamma   90.00
#
_symmetry.space_group_name_H-M   'P 1'
#
loop_
_entity.id
_entity.type
_entity.pdbx_description
1 polymer ?
#
loop_
_entity_poly.entity_id
_entity_poly.type
_entity_poly.pdbx_seq_one_letter_code
_entity_poly.pdbx_strand_id
1 'polypeptide(L)'
;MQRITCDACRQPALPHDVVNYGSMEGGYRQLCGRCFNEAAASRLGLQAFEHVHFEPVRMVDARGTIHEFQFRTRLFGPGMAIDALELRDGHPAGYQFQVIGEPDDDALELLGKLIGRMRRALALTHLEDTDHGPQVNDRLILRGTVDSDPDEDHRVPMVVIDGREISWDELGRMVAAFEGWQFKLEFRDRSEEV
;
A
#
# COMPACT_ATOMS: atom_id res chain seq x y z
N MET A 1 15.42 -9.19 -10.23
CA MET A 1 14.45 -8.10 -10.07
C MET A 1 14.57 -7.18 -11.27
N GLN A 2 13.50 -7.02 -12.05
CA GLN A 2 13.47 -6.17 -13.23
C GLN A 2 13.57 -4.71 -12.79
N ARG A 3 14.43 -3.93 -13.44
CA ARG A 3 14.54 -2.49 -13.21
C ARG A 3 14.05 -1.73 -14.44
N ILE A 4 13.43 -0.60 -14.23
CA ILE A 4 12.90 0.28 -15.28
C ILE A 4 13.81 1.51 -15.35
N THR A 5 14.22 1.92 -16.56
CA THR A 5 15.03 3.11 -16.72
C THR A 5 14.17 4.37 -16.68
N CYS A 6 14.45 5.28 -15.75
CA CYS A 6 13.76 6.57 -15.65
C CYS A 6 14.01 7.43 -16.89
N ASP A 7 12.96 7.95 -17.51
CA ASP A 7 13.07 8.77 -18.73
C ASP A 7 13.72 10.14 -18.51
N ALA A 8 13.73 10.65 -17.28
CA ALA A 8 14.34 11.93 -16.94
C ALA A 8 15.82 11.78 -16.57
N CYS A 9 16.15 11.04 -15.50
CA CYS A 9 17.53 10.96 -15.01
C CYS A 9 18.34 9.79 -15.58
N ARG A 10 17.71 8.89 -16.35
CA ARG A 10 18.31 7.69 -16.95
C ARG A 10 18.84 6.66 -15.95
N GLN A 11 18.54 6.83 -14.66
CA GLN A 11 18.92 5.84 -13.64
C GLN A 11 17.91 4.71 -13.59
N PRO A 12 18.34 3.49 -13.18
CA PRO A 12 17.45 2.38 -12.97
C PRO A 12 16.62 2.61 -11.71
N ALA A 13 15.29 2.41 -11.81
CA ALA A 13 14.33 2.46 -10.71
C ALA A 13 13.65 1.11 -10.51
N LEU A 14 13.18 0.85 -9.30
CA LEU A 14 12.39 -0.33 -8.99
C LEU A 14 10.95 -0.14 -9.50
N PRO A 15 10.27 -1.19 -9.97
CA PRO A 15 8.92 -1.07 -10.55
C PRO A 15 7.92 -0.33 -9.65
N HIS A 16 7.95 -0.60 -8.34
CA HIS A 16 7.04 0.03 -7.38
C HIS A 16 7.29 1.54 -7.18
N ASP A 17 8.49 2.04 -7.52
CA ASP A 17 8.86 3.46 -7.42
C ASP A 17 8.65 4.21 -8.74
N VAL A 18 8.25 3.53 -9.83
CA VAL A 18 8.05 4.16 -11.13
C VAL A 18 6.64 4.73 -11.25
N VAL A 19 6.54 5.95 -11.76
CA VAL A 19 5.28 6.64 -12.05
C VAL A 19 5.18 6.92 -13.55
N ASN A 20 4.07 6.50 -14.17
CA ASN A 20 3.72 6.90 -15.53
C ASN A 20 3.15 8.32 -15.51
N TYR A 21 3.98 9.30 -15.89
CA TYR A 21 3.66 10.72 -15.81
C TYR A 21 3.49 11.33 -17.18
N GLY A 22 2.37 11.98 -17.42
CA GLY A 22 2.06 12.60 -18.70
C GLY A 22 0.59 12.83 -18.94
N SER A 23 0.22 12.96 -20.20
CA SER A 23 -1.16 13.10 -20.65
C SER A 23 -1.38 12.34 -21.95
N MET A 24 -2.64 12.11 -22.31
CA MET A 24 -2.99 11.46 -23.59
C MET A 24 -2.49 12.25 -24.81
N GLU A 25 -2.44 13.57 -24.72
CA GLU A 25 -1.95 14.44 -25.81
C GLU A 25 -0.44 14.55 -25.86
N GLY A 26 0.24 14.60 -24.68
CA GLY A 26 1.68 14.80 -24.55
C GLY A 26 2.49 13.51 -24.43
N GLY A 27 1.83 12.35 -24.41
CA GLY A 27 2.43 11.06 -24.13
C GLY A 27 2.78 10.87 -22.65
N TYR A 28 3.12 9.62 -22.31
CA TYR A 28 3.54 9.23 -20.96
C TYR A 28 5.02 8.94 -20.91
N ARG A 29 5.65 9.31 -19.78
CA ARG A 29 7.05 9.01 -19.45
C ARG A 29 7.10 8.24 -18.16
N GLN A 30 8.04 7.31 -18.07
CA GLN A 30 8.29 6.55 -16.85
C GLN A 30 9.32 7.29 -16.00
N LEU A 31 8.88 7.86 -14.89
CA LEU A 31 9.73 8.61 -13.97
C LEU A 31 9.94 7.81 -12.69
N CYS A 32 11.17 7.82 -12.15
CA CYS A 32 11.37 7.38 -10.77
C CYS A 32 10.71 8.37 -9.79
N GLY A 33 10.43 7.94 -8.56
CA GLY A 33 9.75 8.75 -7.55
C GLY A 33 10.39 10.13 -7.36
N ARG A 34 11.72 10.22 -7.32
CA ARG A 34 12.42 11.51 -7.22
C ARG A 34 12.10 12.44 -8.40
N CYS A 35 12.28 11.98 -9.64
CA CYS A 35 12.04 12.81 -10.83
C CYS A 35 10.56 13.17 -10.98
N PHE A 36 9.66 12.28 -10.58
CA PHE A 36 8.23 12.56 -10.52
C PHE A 36 7.94 13.68 -9.52
N ASN A 37 8.47 13.57 -8.30
CA ASN A 37 8.24 14.57 -7.24
C ASN A 37 8.85 15.93 -7.59
N GLU A 38 10.03 15.97 -8.20
CA GLU A 38 10.66 17.21 -8.72
C GLU A 38 9.75 17.88 -9.77
N ALA A 39 9.19 17.09 -10.70
CA ALA A 39 8.28 17.61 -11.72
C ALA A 39 6.95 18.08 -11.12
N ALA A 40 6.42 17.36 -10.12
CA ALA A 40 5.19 17.73 -9.41
C ALA A 40 5.40 19.00 -8.59
N ALA A 41 6.49 19.09 -7.81
CA ALA A 41 6.85 20.27 -7.04
C ALA A 41 6.99 21.53 -7.91
N SER A 42 7.66 21.40 -9.05
CA SER A 42 7.77 22.51 -10.02
C SER A 42 6.40 23.00 -10.52
N ARG A 43 5.46 22.09 -10.79
CA ARG A 43 4.09 22.44 -11.20
C ARG A 43 3.30 23.13 -10.10
N LEU A 44 3.50 22.71 -8.86
CA LEU A 44 2.83 23.26 -7.68
C LEU A 44 3.48 24.55 -7.16
N GLY A 45 4.62 24.95 -7.73
CA GLY A 45 5.38 26.14 -7.28
C GLY A 45 6.09 25.93 -5.93
N LEU A 46 6.32 24.69 -5.52
CA LEU A 46 7.00 24.34 -4.27
C LEU A 46 8.52 24.47 -4.46
N GLN A 47 9.09 25.60 -4.08
CA GLN A 47 10.52 25.88 -4.30
C GLN A 47 11.46 25.18 -3.31
N ALA A 48 10.98 24.79 -2.15
CA ALA A 48 11.74 24.17 -1.07
C ALA A 48 11.46 22.69 -0.87
N PHE A 49 10.78 22.04 -1.81
CA PHE A 49 10.48 20.62 -1.68
C PHE A 49 11.73 19.77 -1.89
N GLU A 50 12.07 18.94 -0.91
CA GLU A 50 13.12 17.93 -1.01
C GLU A 50 12.50 16.53 -1.05
N HIS A 51 12.92 15.74 -2.04
CA HIS A 51 12.53 14.33 -2.09
C HIS A 51 13.26 13.53 -1.01
N VAL A 52 12.52 12.98 -0.06
CA VAL A 52 13.08 12.14 0.99
C VAL A 52 12.98 10.67 0.60
N HIS A 53 14.08 9.94 0.75
CA HIS A 53 14.16 8.49 0.59
C HIS A 53 14.34 7.86 1.98
N PHE A 54 13.54 6.83 2.27
CA PHE A 54 13.63 6.07 3.50
C PHE A 54 14.12 4.66 3.20
N GLU A 55 15.03 4.16 4.04
CA GLU A 55 15.50 2.78 3.96
C GLU A 55 14.40 1.79 4.35
N PRO A 56 14.41 0.58 3.75
CA PRO A 56 13.46 -0.46 4.10
C PRO A 56 13.49 -0.81 5.59
N VAL A 57 12.33 -1.19 6.14
CA VAL A 57 12.25 -1.67 7.52
C VAL A 57 11.70 -3.08 7.58
N ARG A 58 12.16 -3.85 8.58
CA ARG A 58 11.60 -5.16 8.92
C ARG A 58 10.79 -5.04 10.19
N MET A 59 9.59 -5.59 10.16
CA MET A 59 8.67 -5.62 11.29
C MET A 59 8.11 -7.04 11.46
N VAL A 60 7.77 -7.37 12.70
CA VAL A 60 7.22 -8.69 13.04
C VAL A 60 5.73 -8.53 13.34
N ASP A 61 4.88 -9.41 12.77
CA ASP A 61 3.47 -9.46 13.06
C ASP A 61 3.15 -10.22 14.36
N ALA A 62 1.87 -10.29 14.74
CA ALA A 62 1.41 -11.00 15.93
C ALA A 62 1.62 -12.53 15.87
N ARG A 63 1.90 -13.10 14.69
CA ARG A 63 2.20 -14.52 14.47
C ARG A 63 3.70 -14.81 14.49
N GLY A 64 4.55 -13.77 14.61
CA GLY A 64 5.99 -13.88 14.56
C GLY A 64 6.58 -13.89 13.14
N THR A 65 5.77 -13.60 12.11
CA THR A 65 6.22 -13.49 10.72
C THR A 65 6.93 -12.16 10.51
N ILE A 66 8.07 -12.20 9.80
CA ILE A 66 8.85 -11.01 9.46
C ILE A 66 8.36 -10.49 8.11
N HIS A 67 7.96 -9.22 8.10
CA HIS A 67 7.56 -8.46 6.90
C HIS A 67 8.61 -7.39 6.62
N GLU A 68 9.00 -7.24 5.36
CA GLU A 68 9.92 -6.19 4.90
C GLU A 68 9.14 -5.16 4.09
N PHE A 69 9.21 -3.90 4.53
CA PHE A 69 8.50 -2.79 3.89
C PHE A 69 9.46 -1.87 3.18
N GLN A 70 9.16 -1.57 1.92
CA GLN A 70 9.77 -0.53 1.12
C GLN A 70 8.95 0.76 1.26
N PHE A 71 9.63 1.90 1.34
CA PHE A 71 8.94 3.18 1.40
C PHE A 71 8.95 3.87 0.04
N ARG A 72 7.89 4.63 -0.22
CA ARG A 72 7.75 5.46 -1.40
C ARG A 72 7.11 6.78 -1.02
N THR A 73 7.79 7.90 -1.32
CA THR A 73 7.26 9.25 -1.12
C THR A 73 6.76 9.81 -2.45
N ARG A 74 5.54 10.34 -2.48
CA ARG A 74 4.92 10.93 -3.68
C ARG A 74 4.20 12.23 -3.36
N LEU A 75 4.46 13.27 -4.18
CA LEU A 75 3.60 14.43 -4.26
C LEU A 75 2.39 14.15 -5.15
N PHE A 76 1.18 14.43 -4.69
CA PHE A 76 0.01 14.35 -5.52
C PHE A 76 -1.00 15.44 -5.11
N GLY A 77 -1.49 16.21 -6.09
CA GLY A 77 -2.31 17.36 -5.76
C GLY A 77 -1.63 18.27 -4.74
N PRO A 78 -2.34 18.71 -3.69
CA PRO A 78 -1.77 19.57 -2.65
C PRO A 78 -1.03 18.81 -1.54
N GLY A 79 -0.94 17.48 -1.60
CA GLY A 79 -0.44 16.66 -0.50
C GLY A 79 0.84 15.89 -0.82
N MET A 80 1.48 15.40 0.25
CA MET A 80 2.58 14.43 0.20
C MET A 80 2.14 13.12 0.84
N ALA A 81 2.23 12.02 0.09
CA ALA A 81 1.98 10.67 0.60
C ALA A 81 3.29 9.94 0.86
N ILE A 82 3.35 9.23 1.99
CA ILE A 82 4.37 8.21 2.25
C ILE A 82 3.64 6.87 2.32
N ASP A 83 3.99 5.98 1.39
CA ASP A 83 3.53 4.61 1.34
C ASP A 83 4.56 3.69 2.01
N ALA A 84 4.10 2.68 2.75
CA ALA A 84 4.89 1.52 3.14
C ALA A 84 4.30 0.29 2.43
N LEU A 85 5.09 -0.36 1.61
CA LEU A 85 4.67 -1.42 0.72
C LEU A 85 5.45 -2.70 1.03
N GLU A 86 4.76 -3.77 1.33
CA GLU A 86 5.32 -5.11 1.26
C GLU A 86 5.42 -5.50 -0.21
N LEU A 87 6.52 -6.13 -0.61
CA LEU A 87 6.74 -6.50 -2.01
C LEU A 87 6.85 -8.01 -2.17
N ARG A 88 6.18 -8.55 -3.17
CA ARG A 88 6.39 -9.90 -3.68
C ARG A 88 6.83 -9.81 -5.14
N ASP A 89 7.99 -10.39 -5.46
CA ASP A 89 8.58 -10.34 -6.81
C ASP A 89 8.77 -8.91 -7.37
N GLY A 90 8.89 -7.91 -6.48
CA GLY A 90 9.09 -6.51 -6.84
C GLY A 90 7.82 -5.70 -7.09
N HIS A 91 6.66 -6.31 -6.89
CA HIS A 91 5.35 -5.67 -6.98
C HIS A 91 4.72 -5.54 -5.59
N PRO A 92 3.96 -4.47 -5.32
CA PRO A 92 3.20 -4.35 -4.09
C PRO A 92 2.27 -5.55 -3.91
N ALA A 93 2.39 -6.23 -2.77
CA ALA A 93 1.58 -7.37 -2.37
C ALA A 93 1.56 -7.43 -0.84
N GLY A 94 0.59 -8.13 -0.26
CA GLY A 94 0.49 -8.20 1.19
C GLY A 94 0.11 -6.87 1.82
N TYR A 95 0.71 -6.55 2.95
CA TYR A 95 0.40 -5.31 3.68
C TYR A 95 0.83 -4.06 2.90
N GLN A 96 -0.06 -3.08 2.88
CA GLN A 96 0.18 -1.77 2.31
C GLN A 96 -0.39 -0.69 3.23
N PHE A 97 0.42 0.29 3.58
CA PHE A 97 0.04 1.40 4.45
C PHE A 97 0.34 2.72 3.78
N GLN A 98 -0.40 3.76 4.16
CA GLN A 98 -0.19 5.11 3.65
C GLN A 98 -0.45 6.14 4.74
N VAL A 99 0.30 7.22 4.71
CA VAL A 99 0.01 8.46 5.42
C VAL A 99 0.04 9.61 4.42
N ILE A 100 -0.83 10.57 4.61
CA ILE A 100 -0.87 11.81 3.83
C ILE A 100 -0.62 12.97 4.76
N GLY A 101 0.17 13.93 4.31
CA GLY A 101 0.41 15.22 4.95
C GLY A 101 0.50 16.34 3.94
N GLU A 102 0.74 17.55 4.43
CA GLU A 102 1.01 18.71 3.60
C GLU A 102 2.43 18.60 2.99
N PRO A 103 2.72 19.26 1.85
CA PRO A 103 4.04 19.18 1.20
C PRO A 103 5.21 19.73 2.02
N ASP A 104 4.93 20.57 3.01
CA ASP A 104 5.88 21.21 3.94
C ASP A 104 5.91 20.55 5.34
N ASP A 105 5.12 19.51 5.55
CA ASP A 105 5.20 18.71 6.77
C ASP A 105 6.58 18.04 6.92
N ASP A 106 7.01 17.84 8.17
CA ASP A 106 8.21 17.07 8.46
C ASP A 106 8.02 15.60 8.03
N ALA A 107 8.78 15.18 7.03
CA ALA A 107 8.72 13.82 6.49
C ALA A 107 9.06 12.75 7.54
N LEU A 108 9.91 13.04 8.54
CA LEU A 108 10.21 12.11 9.64
C LEU A 108 9.04 12.00 10.61
N GLU A 109 8.32 13.09 10.86
CA GLU A 109 7.10 13.03 11.67
C GLU A 109 6.01 12.20 10.99
N LEU A 110 5.82 12.38 9.67
CA LEU A 110 4.90 11.57 8.88
C LEU A 110 5.31 10.09 8.86
N LEU A 111 6.61 9.80 8.69
CA LEU A 111 7.12 8.43 8.80
C LEU A 111 6.84 7.84 10.20
N GLY A 112 7.01 8.60 11.26
CA GLY A 112 6.70 8.19 12.62
C GLY A 112 5.22 7.81 12.80
N LYS A 113 4.31 8.59 12.23
CA LYS A 113 2.86 8.29 12.19
C LYS A 113 2.59 7.00 11.43
N LEU A 114 3.23 6.82 10.25
CA LEU A 114 3.10 5.61 9.43
C LEU A 114 3.58 4.36 10.16
N ILE A 115 4.77 4.40 10.76
CA ILE A 115 5.33 3.29 11.55
C ILE A 115 4.42 2.94 12.74
N GLY A 116 3.82 3.95 13.38
CA GLY A 116 2.84 3.75 14.45
C GLY A 116 1.60 2.97 13.96
N ARG A 117 1.06 3.32 12.78
CA ARG A 117 -0.05 2.57 12.14
C ARG A 117 0.33 1.14 11.82
N MET A 118 1.50 0.94 11.18
CA MET A 118 2.01 -0.38 10.84
C MET A 118 2.11 -1.27 12.09
N ARG A 119 2.67 -0.75 13.20
CA ARG A 119 2.78 -1.52 14.45
C ARG A 119 1.43 -1.93 15.00
N ARG A 120 0.43 -1.04 14.98
CA ARG A 120 -0.92 -1.36 15.47
C ARG A 120 -1.59 -2.41 14.60
N ALA A 121 -1.49 -2.30 13.28
CA ALA A 121 -2.06 -3.27 12.34
C ALA A 121 -1.39 -4.64 12.48
N LEU A 122 -0.06 -4.71 12.50
CA LEU A 122 0.70 -5.96 12.62
C LEU A 122 0.52 -6.65 13.99
N ALA A 123 0.12 -5.91 15.03
CA ALA A 123 -0.18 -6.48 16.34
C ALA A 123 -1.53 -7.19 16.42
N LEU A 124 -2.35 -7.12 15.36
CA LEU A 124 -3.68 -7.73 15.29
C LEU A 124 -3.70 -8.85 14.27
N THR A 125 -4.52 -9.87 14.53
CA THR A 125 -4.86 -10.91 13.57
C THR A 125 -6.38 -10.96 13.44
N HIS A 126 -6.86 -11.18 12.24
CA HIS A 126 -8.28 -11.28 11.87
C HIS A 126 -8.63 -12.67 11.38
N LEU A 127 -7.63 -13.42 10.92
CA LEU A 127 -7.77 -14.77 10.41
C LEU A 127 -7.13 -15.79 11.37
N GLU A 128 -7.71 -16.97 11.42
CA GLU A 128 -7.10 -18.18 11.98
C GLU A 128 -6.95 -19.24 10.88
N ASP A 129 -5.93 -20.06 10.98
CA ASP A 129 -5.72 -21.16 10.03
C ASP A 129 -6.39 -22.42 10.54
N THR A 130 -7.22 -23.02 9.70
CA THR A 130 -7.92 -24.29 9.96
C THR A 130 -7.57 -25.34 8.91
N ASP A 131 -7.96 -26.60 9.13
CA ASP A 131 -7.81 -27.68 8.14
C ASP A 131 -8.55 -27.41 6.82
N HIS A 132 -9.49 -26.45 6.83
CA HIS A 132 -10.31 -26.05 5.67
C HIS A 132 -9.85 -24.70 5.06
N GLY A 133 -8.69 -24.19 5.45
CA GLY A 133 -8.16 -22.90 5.04
C GLY A 133 -8.39 -21.80 6.06
N PRO A 134 -8.11 -20.53 5.69
CA PRO A 134 -8.28 -19.40 6.60
C PRO A 134 -9.74 -19.16 6.94
N GLN A 135 -10.02 -18.85 8.19
CA GLN A 135 -11.35 -18.51 8.70
C GLN A 135 -11.29 -17.21 9.50
N VAL A 136 -12.43 -16.58 9.70
CA VAL A 136 -12.56 -15.42 10.60
C VAL A 136 -12.31 -15.89 12.02
N ASN A 137 -11.41 -15.24 12.75
CA ASN A 137 -11.11 -15.61 14.14
C ASN A 137 -12.23 -15.21 15.13
N ASP A 138 -12.06 -15.58 16.41
CA ASP A 138 -13.03 -15.36 17.49
C ASP A 138 -13.39 -13.87 17.73
N ARG A 139 -12.63 -12.92 17.18
CA ARG A 139 -12.97 -11.49 17.27
C ARG A 139 -14.11 -11.09 16.37
N LEU A 140 -14.46 -11.90 15.37
CA LEU A 140 -15.54 -11.69 14.41
C LEU A 140 -15.45 -10.35 13.65
N ILE A 141 -14.23 -9.86 13.43
CA ILE A 141 -13.94 -8.62 12.73
C ILE A 141 -12.91 -8.91 11.66
N LEU A 142 -13.20 -8.53 10.42
CA LEU A 142 -12.23 -8.49 9.34
C LEU A 142 -11.83 -7.05 9.07
N ARG A 143 -10.52 -6.82 8.95
CA ARG A 143 -9.95 -5.56 8.46
C ARG A 143 -8.92 -5.89 7.41
N GLY A 144 -8.92 -5.10 6.35
CA GLY A 144 -8.00 -5.33 5.25
C GLY A 144 -8.12 -4.26 4.19
N THR A 145 -7.46 -4.49 3.06
CA THR A 145 -7.51 -3.62 1.89
C THR A 145 -8.23 -4.34 0.76
N VAL A 146 -9.05 -3.61 0.00
CA VAL A 146 -9.61 -4.13 -1.25
C VAL A 146 -8.62 -3.84 -2.37
N ASP A 147 -8.30 -4.86 -3.15
CA ASP A 147 -7.46 -4.78 -4.35
C ASP A 147 -8.16 -5.47 -5.52
N SER A 148 -7.56 -5.44 -6.68
CA SER A 148 -8.05 -6.15 -7.87
C SER A 148 -7.29 -7.46 -8.04
N ASP A 149 -8.02 -8.53 -8.38
CA ASP A 149 -7.44 -9.84 -8.64
C ASP A 149 -6.69 -9.83 -9.99
N PRO A 150 -5.35 -10.02 -10.02
CA PRO A 150 -4.59 -10.04 -11.26
C PRO A 150 -4.90 -11.27 -12.11
N ASP A 151 -5.31 -12.39 -11.53
CA ASP A 151 -5.63 -13.64 -12.24
C ASP A 151 -6.98 -13.54 -12.99
N GLU A 152 -7.84 -12.58 -12.58
CA GLU A 152 -9.14 -12.28 -13.19
C GLU A 152 -9.14 -10.99 -14.03
N ASP A 153 -8.02 -10.67 -14.69
CA ASP A 153 -7.85 -9.45 -15.50
C ASP A 153 -8.25 -8.16 -14.75
N HIS A 154 -8.06 -8.11 -13.44
CA HIS A 154 -8.46 -7.01 -12.56
C HIS A 154 -9.97 -6.67 -12.57
N ARG A 155 -10.82 -7.62 -12.93
CA ARG A 155 -12.29 -7.44 -13.00
C ARG A 155 -13.00 -7.86 -11.73
N VAL A 156 -12.38 -8.73 -10.95
CA VAL A 156 -12.92 -9.24 -9.69
C VAL A 156 -12.13 -8.61 -8.54
N PRO A 157 -12.79 -8.17 -7.45
CA PRO A 157 -12.07 -7.69 -6.28
C PRO A 157 -11.40 -8.85 -5.54
N MET A 158 -10.27 -8.54 -4.93
CA MET A 158 -9.56 -9.35 -3.96
C MET A 158 -9.43 -8.55 -2.67
N VAL A 159 -9.31 -9.19 -1.54
CA VAL A 159 -9.03 -8.52 -0.27
C VAL A 159 -7.70 -8.98 0.31
N VAL A 160 -6.97 -8.06 0.91
CA VAL A 160 -5.75 -8.38 1.65
C VAL A 160 -6.07 -8.26 3.14
N ILE A 161 -6.05 -9.39 3.85
CA ILE A 161 -6.32 -9.49 5.29
C ILE A 161 -5.14 -10.17 5.97
N ASP A 162 -4.61 -9.59 7.03
CA ASP A 162 -3.39 -10.06 7.71
C ASP A 162 -2.20 -10.28 6.75
N GLY A 163 -2.05 -9.39 5.73
CA GLY A 163 -1.03 -9.50 4.69
C GLY A 163 -1.24 -10.64 3.69
N ARG A 164 -2.37 -11.34 3.75
CA ARG A 164 -2.72 -12.46 2.88
C ARG A 164 -3.73 -12.02 1.83
N GLU A 165 -3.44 -12.34 0.58
CA GLU A 165 -4.35 -12.16 -0.54
C GLU A 165 -5.44 -13.24 -0.48
N ILE A 166 -6.69 -12.81 -0.36
CA ILE A 166 -7.87 -13.65 -0.24
C ILE A 166 -8.78 -13.32 -1.43
N SER A 167 -9.06 -14.29 -2.28
CA SER A 167 -9.97 -14.09 -3.39
C SER A 167 -11.39 -13.79 -2.90
N TRP A 168 -12.21 -13.18 -3.75
CA TRP A 168 -13.60 -12.87 -3.42
C TRP A 168 -14.41 -14.13 -3.09
N ASP A 169 -14.13 -15.24 -3.77
CA ASP A 169 -14.76 -16.53 -3.52
C ASP A 169 -14.35 -17.14 -2.16
N GLU A 170 -13.08 -16.99 -1.77
CA GLU A 170 -12.62 -17.43 -0.44
C GLU A 170 -13.25 -16.60 0.67
N LEU A 171 -13.31 -15.26 0.51
CA LEU A 171 -14.02 -14.40 1.44
C LEU A 171 -15.48 -14.81 1.55
N GLY A 172 -16.15 -15.08 0.42
CA GLY A 172 -17.53 -15.56 0.39
C GLY A 172 -17.73 -16.85 1.20
N ARG A 173 -16.80 -17.82 1.04
CA ARG A 173 -16.83 -19.06 1.83
C ARG A 173 -16.65 -18.84 3.32
N MET A 174 -15.73 -17.95 3.73
CA MET A 174 -15.56 -17.60 5.15
C MET A 174 -16.82 -16.95 5.74
N VAL A 175 -17.44 -16.04 4.97
CA VAL A 175 -18.64 -15.32 5.41
C VAL A 175 -19.87 -16.26 5.46
N ALA A 176 -19.93 -17.29 4.61
CA ALA A 176 -21.03 -18.26 4.61
C ALA A 176 -21.20 -18.99 5.97
N ALA A 177 -20.13 -19.10 6.76
CA ALA A 177 -20.21 -19.67 8.12
C ALA A 177 -21.09 -18.83 9.07
N PHE A 178 -21.41 -17.59 8.72
CA PHE A 178 -22.24 -16.67 9.50
C PHE A 178 -23.64 -16.49 8.94
N GLU A 179 -24.18 -17.50 8.24
CA GLU A 179 -25.56 -17.45 7.75
C GLU A 179 -26.55 -17.09 8.88
N GLY A 180 -27.40 -16.10 8.63
CA GLY A 180 -28.37 -15.59 9.62
C GLY A 180 -27.83 -14.54 10.59
N TRP A 181 -26.53 -14.22 10.53
CA TRP A 181 -25.95 -13.16 11.35
C TRP A 181 -26.09 -11.79 10.68
N GLN A 182 -26.00 -10.74 11.49
CA GLN A 182 -25.94 -9.37 10.99
C GLN A 182 -24.48 -8.96 10.77
N PHE A 183 -24.22 -8.13 9.76
CA PHE A 183 -22.88 -7.58 9.50
C PHE A 183 -22.92 -6.07 9.27
N LYS A 184 -21.78 -5.41 9.50
CA LYS A 184 -21.51 -4.02 9.10
C LYS A 184 -20.33 -4.01 8.16
N LEU A 185 -20.46 -3.33 7.00
CA LEU A 185 -19.36 -3.06 6.07
C LEU A 185 -19.09 -1.57 6.04
N GLU A 186 -17.84 -1.18 6.23
CA GLU A 186 -17.38 0.22 6.23
C GLU A 186 -16.12 0.33 5.37
N PHE A 187 -16.10 1.29 4.44
CA PHE A 187 -14.94 1.60 3.61
C PHE A 187 -14.36 2.93 4.03
N ARG A 188 -13.03 3.00 4.08
CA ARG A 188 -12.28 4.22 4.38
C ARG A 188 -11.14 4.38 3.40
N ASP A 189 -10.69 5.62 3.22
CA ASP A 189 -9.49 5.88 2.46
C ASP A 189 -8.27 5.24 3.14
N ARG A 190 -7.30 4.80 2.35
CA ARG A 190 -6.08 4.15 2.86
C ARG A 190 -5.28 5.05 3.81
N SER A 191 -5.38 6.35 3.66
CA SER A 191 -4.72 7.33 4.55
C SER A 191 -5.41 7.49 5.90
N GLU A 192 -6.67 7.03 6.03
CA GLU A 192 -7.39 7.02 7.29
C GLU A 192 -7.05 5.78 8.11
N GLU A 193 -7.11 5.90 9.44
CA GLU A 193 -6.94 4.76 10.34
C GLU A 193 -8.30 4.07 10.58
N VAL A 194 -8.31 2.74 10.53
CA VAL A 194 -9.51 1.91 10.74
C VAL A 194 -9.48 1.28 12.14
#